data_429f1c922e5e26aea4e15967b3068b55
#
_entry.id   429f1c922e5e26aea4e15967b3068b55
#
_cell.length_a   1.000
_cell.length_b   1.000
_cell.length_c   1.000
_cell.angle_alpha   90.00
_cell.angle_beta   90.00
_cell.angle_gamma   90.00
#
_symmetry.space_group_name_H-M   'P 1'
#
loop_
_entity.id
_entity.type
_entity.pdbx_description
1 polymer ?
#
loop_
_entity_poly.entity_id
_entity_poly.type
_entity_poly.pdbx_seq_one_letter_code
_entity_poly.pdbx_strand_id
1 'polypeptide(L)'
;MAQISNHLKSRLHKYFEIKLQAFDYRHGWMKSRCPFCGKEMKFGINLGLNRTNCFRCGEHPSAVDLVMHLEGLERYTDVVRFLENEQFSGYVFKEEAFELKGRKELYLPEGFKLLNQGTSMLAKSARAYVKHRGFDIDTVSKMGWGYGTKGKYFGYLIIPFHEKGQLTYFNARLFIGNGPRYNNPDTSESGLGKSFIIY
;
A
#
# COMPACT_ATOMS: atom_id res chain seq x y z
N MET A 1 5.03 12.94 -10.36
CA MET A 1 5.84 13.30 -9.17
C MET A 1 7.29 13.33 -9.57
N ALA A 2 8.04 14.37 -9.21
CA ALA A 2 9.46 14.46 -9.54
C ALA A 2 10.25 13.37 -8.78
N GLN A 3 11.09 12.67 -9.51
CA GLN A 3 11.98 11.64 -8.97
C GLN A 3 13.13 12.34 -8.25
N ILE A 4 13.32 12.08 -6.96
CA ILE A 4 14.43 12.64 -6.19
C ILE A 4 15.73 11.87 -6.48
N SER A 5 16.87 12.58 -6.51
CA SER A 5 18.17 11.96 -6.79
C SER A 5 18.58 10.98 -5.67
N ASN A 6 19.43 9.99 -6.01
CA ASN A 6 19.94 9.04 -5.01
C ASN A 6 20.78 9.73 -3.93
N HIS A 7 21.48 10.80 -4.27
CA HIS A 7 22.17 11.64 -3.29
C HIS A 7 21.18 12.22 -2.26
N LEU A 8 20.07 12.81 -2.72
CA LEU A 8 19.06 13.37 -1.83
C LEU A 8 18.35 12.29 -1.01
N LYS A 9 18.09 11.10 -1.61
CA LYS A 9 17.53 9.96 -0.86
C LYS A 9 18.44 9.52 0.29
N SER A 10 19.76 9.48 0.06
CA SER A 10 20.74 9.15 1.10
C SER A 10 20.69 10.14 2.27
N ARG A 11 20.60 11.42 1.97
CA ARG A 11 20.50 12.48 2.98
C ARG A 11 19.18 12.43 3.75
N LEU A 12 18.07 12.22 3.05
CA LEU A 12 16.74 12.04 3.64
C LEU A 12 16.69 10.82 4.56
N HIS A 13 17.32 9.71 4.18
CA HIS A 13 17.40 8.52 5.02
C HIS A 13 18.04 8.85 6.36
N LYS A 14 19.22 9.46 6.32
CA LYS A 14 19.96 9.83 7.54
C LYS A 14 19.21 10.86 8.38
N TYR A 15 18.56 11.82 7.74
CA TYR A 15 17.71 12.78 8.42
C TYR A 15 16.56 12.10 9.18
N PHE A 16 15.81 11.21 8.54
CA PHE A 16 14.69 10.53 9.20
C PHE A 16 15.15 9.54 10.28
N GLU A 17 16.32 8.91 10.10
CA GLU A 17 16.93 8.10 11.15
C GLU A 17 17.19 8.95 12.41
N ILE A 18 17.78 10.13 12.25
CA ILE A 18 18.10 11.03 13.37
C ILE A 18 16.85 11.72 13.94
N LYS A 19 16.03 12.33 13.07
CA LYS A 19 14.92 13.19 13.50
C LYS A 19 13.70 12.42 14.00
N LEU A 20 13.36 11.32 13.35
CA LEU A 20 12.17 10.53 13.66
C LEU A 20 12.51 9.18 14.29
N GLN A 21 13.80 8.89 14.53
CA GLN A 21 14.27 7.56 14.94
C GLN A 21 13.71 6.47 14.00
N ALA A 22 13.62 6.81 12.71
CA ALA A 22 13.12 5.90 11.70
C ALA A 22 14.16 4.82 11.44
N PHE A 23 13.72 3.60 11.25
CA PHE A 23 14.59 2.46 10.96
C PHE A 23 14.08 1.69 9.75
N ASP A 24 15.00 1.06 9.03
CA ASP A 24 14.71 0.23 7.88
C ASP A 24 13.81 -0.94 8.27
N TYR A 25 12.76 -1.14 7.49
CA TYR A 25 11.79 -2.20 7.72
C TYR A 25 11.82 -3.19 6.55
N ARG A 26 10.83 -3.22 5.71
CA ARG A 26 10.73 -4.15 4.58
C ARG A 26 10.54 -3.41 3.28
N HIS A 27 11.12 -3.93 2.20
CA HIS A 27 10.85 -3.43 0.84
C HIS A 27 11.10 -1.91 0.68
N GLY A 28 12.22 -1.42 1.19
CA GLY A 28 12.60 -0.01 1.07
C GLY A 28 11.75 0.97 1.89
N TRP A 29 10.93 0.46 2.82
CA TRP A 29 10.21 1.27 3.78
C TRP A 29 11.01 1.42 5.07
N MET A 30 11.07 2.64 5.58
CA MET A 30 11.43 2.92 6.97
C MET A 30 10.15 3.02 7.81
N LYS A 31 10.24 2.75 9.10
CA LYS A 31 9.16 2.94 10.07
C LYS A 31 9.56 3.85 11.20
N SER A 32 8.61 4.65 11.67
CA SER A 32 8.78 5.55 12.80
C SER A 32 7.48 5.78 13.56
N ARG A 33 7.59 6.56 14.63
CA ARG A 33 6.46 7.24 15.25
C ARG A 33 5.91 8.29 14.28
N CYS A 34 4.59 8.43 14.21
CA CYS A 34 3.96 9.42 13.33
C CYS A 34 4.17 10.84 13.89
N PRO A 35 4.76 11.78 13.13
CA PRO A 35 4.96 13.15 13.59
C PRO A 35 3.65 13.94 13.72
N PHE A 36 2.57 13.51 13.05
CA PHE A 36 1.28 14.22 13.07
C PHE A 36 0.36 13.76 14.21
N CYS A 37 0.23 12.45 14.43
CA CYS A 37 -0.67 11.92 15.45
C CYS A 37 0.01 11.21 16.63
N GLY A 38 1.34 11.19 16.67
CA GLY A 38 2.14 10.61 17.76
C GLY A 38 2.07 9.08 17.89
N LYS A 39 1.36 8.36 17.00
CA LYS A 39 1.19 6.90 17.15
C LYS A 39 2.46 6.16 16.74
N GLU A 40 2.91 5.28 17.64
CA GLU A 40 4.09 4.44 17.44
C GLU A 40 3.93 3.49 16.25
N MET A 41 5.00 3.32 15.45
CA MET A 41 5.12 2.31 14.40
C MET A 41 4.04 2.37 13.31
N LYS A 42 3.30 3.48 13.20
CA LYS A 42 2.22 3.64 12.23
C LYS A 42 2.59 4.52 11.05
N PHE A 43 3.75 5.15 11.09
CA PHE A 43 4.25 5.98 10.00
C PHE A 43 5.30 5.25 9.18
N GLY A 44 5.06 5.17 7.88
CA GLY A 44 5.96 4.58 6.90
C GLY A 44 6.55 5.66 6.01
N ILE A 45 7.83 5.53 5.65
CA ILE A 45 8.55 6.40 4.73
C ILE A 45 9.19 5.53 3.66
N ASN A 46 8.94 5.81 2.40
CA ASN A 46 9.59 5.14 1.27
C ASN A 46 10.28 6.17 0.37
N LEU A 47 11.58 6.20 0.42
CA LEU A 47 12.39 7.18 -0.32
C LEU A 47 12.47 6.86 -1.81
N GLY A 48 12.43 5.58 -2.19
CA GLY A 48 12.37 5.16 -3.59
C GLY A 48 11.13 5.70 -4.30
N LEU A 49 10.00 5.69 -3.62
CA LEU A 49 8.72 6.19 -4.12
C LEU A 49 8.47 7.67 -3.80
N ASN A 50 9.34 8.33 -3.05
CA ASN A 50 9.14 9.67 -2.48
C ASN A 50 7.78 9.81 -1.78
N ARG A 51 7.44 8.85 -0.92
CA ARG A 51 6.13 8.76 -0.26
C ARG A 51 6.26 8.50 1.22
N THR A 52 5.32 9.05 1.97
CA THR A 52 5.08 8.69 3.36
C THR A 52 3.62 8.30 3.55
N ASN A 53 3.31 7.60 4.63
CA ASN A 53 1.92 7.28 4.97
C ASN A 53 1.77 6.92 6.43
N CYS A 54 0.79 7.50 7.10
CA CYS A 54 0.36 7.08 8.42
C CYS A 54 -0.88 6.18 8.35
N PHE A 55 -0.76 4.95 8.78
CA PHE A 55 -1.89 4.00 8.84
C PHE A 55 -2.92 4.31 9.94
N ARG A 56 -2.72 5.39 10.70
CA ARG A 56 -3.63 5.81 11.77
C ARG A 56 -4.41 7.07 11.42
N CYS A 57 -3.72 8.17 11.07
CA CYS A 57 -4.36 9.46 10.77
C CYS A 57 -4.53 9.72 9.26
N GLY A 58 -3.93 8.91 8.40
CA GLY A 58 -4.06 9.05 6.96
C GLY A 58 -3.11 10.08 6.32
N GLU A 59 -2.33 10.81 7.11
CA GLU A 59 -1.36 11.78 6.57
C GLU A 59 -0.32 11.09 5.69
N HIS A 60 -0.05 11.67 4.51
CA HIS A 60 0.77 11.05 3.47
C HIS A 60 1.56 12.08 2.61
N PRO A 61 2.25 13.07 3.22
CA PRO A 61 3.08 14.00 2.46
C PRO A 61 4.17 13.26 1.67
N SER A 62 4.79 13.91 0.69
CA SER A 62 6.04 13.38 0.13
C SER A 62 7.15 13.42 1.20
N ALA A 63 8.25 12.67 0.98
CA ALA A 63 9.37 12.69 1.92
C ALA A 63 9.99 14.09 2.04
N VAL A 64 10.02 14.85 0.97
CA VAL A 64 10.52 16.23 0.95
C VAL A 64 9.56 17.17 1.67
N ASP A 65 8.24 17.08 1.39
CA ASP A 65 7.23 17.91 2.06
C ASP A 65 7.20 17.63 3.56
N LEU A 66 7.50 16.40 3.97
CA LEU A 66 7.64 16.06 5.39
C LEU A 66 8.80 16.82 6.04
N VAL A 67 9.96 16.92 5.38
CA VAL A 67 11.08 17.73 5.89
C VAL A 67 10.68 19.20 5.96
N MET A 68 10.03 19.74 4.91
CA MET A 68 9.53 21.11 4.91
C MET A 68 8.63 21.37 6.13
N HIS A 69 7.69 20.47 6.39
CA HIS A 69 6.80 20.56 7.53
C HIS A 69 7.53 20.50 8.88
N LEU A 70 8.48 19.57 9.04
CA LEU A 70 9.19 19.36 10.31
C LEU A 70 10.19 20.46 10.64
N GLU A 71 10.76 21.11 9.64
CA GLU A 71 11.81 22.15 9.78
C GLU A 71 11.29 23.57 9.48
N GLY A 72 9.99 23.71 9.12
CA GLY A 72 9.41 25.03 8.81
C GLY A 72 9.99 25.66 7.53
N LEU A 73 10.37 24.82 6.54
CA LEU A 73 10.94 25.27 5.28
C LEU A 73 9.82 25.45 4.23
N GLU A 74 9.97 26.46 3.38
CA GLU A 74 8.93 26.80 2.41
C GLU A 74 9.22 26.29 0.98
N ARG A 75 10.51 26.07 0.64
CA ARG A 75 10.92 25.73 -0.72
C ARG A 75 11.75 24.45 -0.77
N TYR A 76 11.61 23.70 -1.85
CA TYR A 76 12.43 22.52 -2.14
C TYR A 76 13.94 22.80 -2.06
N THR A 77 14.39 23.95 -2.59
CA THR A 77 15.80 24.36 -2.54
C THR A 77 16.34 24.54 -1.13
N ASP A 78 15.50 24.96 -0.20
CA ASP A 78 15.88 25.14 1.20
C ASP A 78 16.04 23.76 1.87
N VAL A 79 15.19 22.79 1.52
CA VAL A 79 15.33 21.39 1.96
C VAL A 79 16.65 20.80 1.47
N VAL A 80 16.98 20.98 0.19
CA VAL A 80 18.24 20.46 -0.37
C VAL A 80 19.43 21.06 0.38
N ARG A 81 19.46 22.39 0.54
CA ARG A 81 20.53 23.09 1.26
C ARG A 81 20.63 22.64 2.73
N PHE A 82 19.50 22.50 3.40
CA PHE A 82 19.43 21.99 4.78
C PHE A 82 20.03 20.59 4.92
N LEU A 83 19.70 19.70 3.99
CA LEU A 83 20.17 18.32 4.00
C LEU A 83 21.63 18.15 3.55
N GLU A 84 22.27 19.16 2.98
CA GLU A 84 23.71 19.14 2.66
C GLU A 84 24.61 19.21 3.90
N ASN A 85 24.05 19.46 5.09
CA ASN A 85 24.79 19.41 6.33
C ASN A 85 25.44 18.02 6.53
N GLU A 86 26.69 17.99 6.99
CA GLU A 86 27.48 16.77 7.15
C GLU A 86 26.85 15.74 8.09
N GLN A 87 26.06 16.18 9.07
CA GLN A 87 25.35 15.27 9.99
C GLN A 87 24.41 14.29 9.27
N PHE A 88 23.96 14.63 8.04
CA PHE A 88 23.08 13.79 7.22
C PHE A 88 23.89 13.00 6.15
N SER A 89 25.21 12.98 6.26
CA SER A 89 26.10 12.21 5.37
C SER A 89 26.31 10.77 5.87
N GLY A 90 27.00 9.97 5.05
CA GLY A 90 27.49 8.64 5.44
C GLY A 90 26.54 7.48 5.16
N TYR A 91 25.31 7.72 4.75
CA TYR A 91 24.42 6.66 4.24
C TYR A 91 24.52 6.58 2.71
N VAL A 92 24.76 5.38 2.19
CA VAL A 92 24.69 5.11 0.75
C VAL A 92 23.33 4.50 0.47
N PHE A 93 22.44 5.28 -0.17
CA PHE A 93 21.16 4.77 -0.62
C PHE A 93 21.40 3.67 -1.66
N LYS A 94 21.23 2.44 -1.25
CA LYS A 94 21.17 1.32 -2.20
C LYS A 94 19.78 1.37 -2.82
N GLU A 95 19.71 1.70 -4.10
CA GLU A 95 18.56 1.27 -4.87
C GLU A 95 18.56 -0.25 -4.74
N GLU A 96 17.75 -0.78 -3.82
CA GLU A 96 17.30 -2.14 -4.04
C GLU A 96 16.62 -2.07 -5.40
N ALA A 97 17.34 -2.54 -6.42
CA ALA A 97 16.72 -2.84 -7.70
C ALA A 97 15.53 -3.71 -7.30
N PHE A 98 14.36 -3.09 -7.35
CA PHE A 98 13.11 -3.78 -7.14
C PHE A 98 12.94 -4.64 -8.41
N GLU A 99 13.82 -5.64 -8.51
CA GLU A 99 13.56 -6.77 -9.36
C GLU A 99 12.25 -7.31 -8.82
N LEU A 100 11.21 -7.04 -9.58
CA LEU A 100 9.97 -7.82 -9.55
C LEU A 100 10.40 -9.27 -9.83
N LYS A 101 11.05 -9.90 -8.81
CA LYS A 101 11.47 -11.29 -8.90
C LYS A 101 10.22 -12.08 -9.22
N GLY A 102 10.10 -12.40 -10.52
CA GLY A 102 9.09 -13.26 -11.08
C GLY A 102 7.70 -12.95 -10.54
N ARG A 103 6.97 -11.99 -11.14
CA ARG A 103 5.52 -11.94 -10.96
C ARG A 103 5.01 -13.34 -11.24
N LYS A 104 4.58 -14.05 -10.20
CA LYS A 104 3.86 -15.30 -10.41
C LYS A 104 2.52 -14.93 -11.03
N GLU A 105 2.11 -15.70 -12.02
CA GLU A 105 0.79 -15.57 -12.59
C GLU A 105 -0.24 -15.79 -11.47
N LEU A 106 -0.98 -14.73 -11.15
CA LEU A 106 -2.03 -14.79 -10.14
C LEU A 106 -3.36 -15.02 -10.84
N TYR A 107 -4.13 -15.97 -10.33
CA TYR A 107 -5.47 -16.28 -10.81
C TYR A 107 -6.51 -15.90 -9.76
N LEU A 108 -7.71 -15.57 -10.22
CA LEU A 108 -8.85 -15.43 -9.31
C LEU A 108 -9.11 -16.75 -8.60
N PRO A 109 -9.57 -16.72 -7.35
CA PRO A 109 -9.80 -17.93 -6.57
C PRO A 109 -10.75 -18.90 -7.26
N GLU A 110 -10.50 -20.19 -7.07
CA GLU A 110 -11.44 -21.22 -7.50
C GLU A 110 -12.82 -20.97 -6.89
N GLY A 111 -13.88 -21.03 -7.70
CA GLY A 111 -15.23 -20.69 -7.27
C GLY A 111 -15.53 -19.20 -7.18
N PHE A 112 -14.68 -18.34 -7.73
CA PHE A 112 -15.00 -16.93 -7.91
C PHE A 112 -16.22 -16.75 -8.81
N LYS A 113 -17.13 -15.84 -8.42
CA LYS A 113 -18.28 -15.42 -9.23
C LYS A 113 -18.42 -13.90 -9.17
N LEU A 114 -18.77 -13.27 -10.30
CA LEU A 114 -19.06 -11.85 -10.33
C LEU A 114 -20.29 -11.51 -9.46
N LEU A 115 -20.34 -10.30 -8.91
CA LEU A 115 -21.44 -9.87 -8.04
C LEU A 115 -22.82 -9.90 -8.71
N ASN A 116 -22.89 -9.66 -10.00
CA ASN A 116 -24.14 -9.73 -10.77
C ASN A 116 -24.55 -11.17 -11.12
N GLN A 117 -23.71 -12.17 -10.81
CA GLN A 117 -23.97 -13.59 -11.09
C GLN A 117 -24.52 -14.34 -9.88
N GLY A 118 -25.32 -15.35 -10.16
CA GLY A 118 -25.85 -16.26 -9.15
C GLY A 118 -27.06 -15.74 -8.37
N THR A 119 -27.88 -16.70 -7.92
CA THR A 119 -29.13 -16.46 -7.17
C THR A 119 -29.12 -17.01 -5.75
N SER A 120 -28.03 -17.65 -5.35
CA SER A 120 -27.86 -18.27 -4.02
C SER A 120 -27.96 -17.24 -2.89
N MET A 121 -28.21 -17.71 -1.67
CA MET A 121 -28.19 -16.84 -0.48
C MET A 121 -26.85 -16.14 -0.31
N LEU A 122 -25.75 -16.83 -0.61
CA LEU A 122 -24.40 -16.23 -0.57
C LEU A 122 -24.29 -15.06 -1.56
N ALA A 123 -24.79 -15.21 -2.79
CA ALA A 123 -24.81 -14.16 -3.79
C ALA A 123 -25.67 -12.95 -3.33
N LYS A 124 -26.83 -13.20 -2.72
CA LYS A 124 -27.69 -12.15 -2.15
C LYS A 124 -26.99 -11.42 -1.02
N SER A 125 -26.31 -12.13 -0.11
CA SER A 125 -25.57 -11.56 1.00
C SER A 125 -24.38 -10.72 0.53
N ALA A 126 -23.64 -11.18 -0.49
CA ALA A 126 -22.54 -10.42 -1.08
C ALA A 126 -23.03 -9.08 -1.67
N ARG A 127 -24.13 -9.10 -2.44
CA ARG A 127 -24.73 -7.87 -2.98
C ARG A 127 -25.26 -6.94 -1.89
N ALA A 128 -25.94 -7.48 -0.87
CA ALA A 128 -26.42 -6.69 0.25
C ALA A 128 -25.27 -5.99 0.99
N TYR A 129 -24.17 -6.72 1.23
CA TYR A 129 -22.98 -6.17 1.86
C TYR A 129 -22.38 -5.01 1.03
N VAL A 130 -22.25 -5.18 -0.29
CA VAL A 130 -21.69 -4.15 -1.18
C VAL A 130 -22.61 -2.92 -1.25
N LYS A 131 -23.93 -3.11 -1.36
CA LYS A 131 -24.93 -2.02 -1.30
C LYS A 131 -24.88 -1.27 0.03
N HIS A 132 -24.78 -1.97 1.15
CA HIS A 132 -24.66 -1.34 2.47
C HIS A 132 -23.38 -0.49 2.60
N ARG A 133 -22.36 -0.80 1.81
CA ARG A 133 -21.11 -0.02 1.71
C ARG A 133 -21.21 1.17 0.73
N GLY A 134 -22.36 1.41 0.13
CA GLY A 134 -22.63 2.55 -0.75
C GLY A 134 -22.20 2.32 -2.22
N PHE A 135 -21.93 1.08 -2.63
CA PHE A 135 -21.53 0.80 -4.02
C PHE A 135 -22.69 0.28 -4.85
N ASP A 136 -22.76 0.72 -6.10
CA ASP A 136 -23.66 0.18 -7.11
C ASP A 136 -23.15 -1.16 -7.65
N ILE A 137 -24.03 -2.17 -7.67
CA ILE A 137 -23.66 -3.56 -8.04
C ILE A 137 -23.20 -3.67 -9.50
N ASP A 138 -23.90 -2.99 -10.41
CA ASP A 138 -23.60 -3.10 -11.84
C ASP A 138 -22.26 -2.43 -12.16
N THR A 139 -22.01 -1.29 -11.54
CA THR A 139 -20.74 -0.56 -11.67
C THR A 139 -19.56 -1.39 -11.17
N VAL A 140 -19.62 -1.94 -9.95
CA VAL A 140 -18.51 -2.71 -9.41
C VAL A 140 -18.36 -4.10 -10.07
N SER A 141 -19.46 -4.67 -10.59
CA SER A 141 -19.37 -5.91 -11.37
C SER A 141 -18.64 -5.71 -12.70
N LYS A 142 -18.82 -4.54 -13.36
CA LYS A 142 -18.05 -4.16 -14.55
C LYS A 142 -16.56 -3.97 -14.23
N MET A 143 -16.23 -3.58 -13.01
CA MET A 143 -14.85 -3.52 -12.49
C MET A 143 -14.30 -4.90 -12.10
N GLY A 144 -15.05 -5.97 -12.30
CA GLY A 144 -14.63 -7.34 -12.01
C GLY A 144 -14.81 -7.75 -10.55
N TRP A 145 -15.54 -6.99 -9.71
CA TRP A 145 -15.77 -7.40 -8.33
C TRP A 145 -16.65 -8.64 -8.26
N GLY A 146 -16.30 -9.53 -7.34
CA GLY A 146 -17.02 -10.78 -7.17
C GLY A 146 -16.92 -11.33 -5.76
N TYR A 147 -17.29 -12.59 -5.60
CA TYR A 147 -17.25 -13.26 -4.30
C TYR A 147 -16.79 -14.70 -4.45
N GLY A 148 -16.16 -15.21 -3.40
CA GLY A 148 -15.72 -16.59 -3.33
C GLY A 148 -16.84 -17.50 -2.84
N THR A 149 -17.05 -18.63 -3.56
CA THR A 149 -18.12 -19.61 -3.24
C THR A 149 -17.59 -20.88 -2.59
N LYS A 150 -16.26 -21.07 -2.51
CA LYS A 150 -15.65 -22.27 -1.92
C LYS A 150 -14.22 -22.00 -1.41
N GLY A 151 -13.67 -22.97 -0.68
CA GLY A 151 -12.29 -22.96 -0.18
C GLY A 151 -12.01 -21.82 0.78
N LYS A 152 -10.74 -21.42 0.85
CA LYS A 152 -10.27 -20.36 1.79
C LYS A 152 -10.89 -19.00 1.54
N TYR A 153 -11.53 -18.81 0.39
CA TYR A 153 -12.20 -17.56 0.02
C TYR A 153 -13.72 -17.63 0.09
N PHE A 154 -14.29 -18.71 0.64
CA PHE A 154 -15.74 -18.78 0.88
C PHE A 154 -16.19 -17.63 1.77
N GLY A 155 -17.21 -16.88 1.35
CA GLY A 155 -17.74 -15.73 2.11
C GLY A 155 -16.90 -14.46 2.06
N TYR A 156 -15.91 -14.40 1.16
CA TYR A 156 -15.12 -13.19 0.91
C TYR A 156 -15.56 -12.47 -0.35
N LEU A 157 -15.72 -11.15 -0.23
CA LEU A 157 -15.77 -10.23 -1.37
C LEU A 157 -14.36 -10.14 -1.97
N ILE A 158 -14.25 -10.35 -3.26
CA ILE A 158 -13.00 -10.32 -4.02
C ILE A 158 -12.99 -9.07 -4.89
N ILE A 159 -11.98 -8.24 -4.70
CA ILE A 159 -11.76 -6.99 -5.45
C ILE A 159 -10.47 -7.15 -6.24
N PRO A 160 -10.51 -7.46 -7.55
CA PRO A 160 -9.32 -7.67 -8.36
C PRO A 160 -8.67 -6.34 -8.75
N PHE A 161 -7.33 -6.38 -8.88
CA PHE A 161 -6.52 -5.29 -9.41
C PHE A 161 -5.76 -5.79 -10.64
N HIS A 162 -5.91 -5.08 -11.75
CA HIS A 162 -5.29 -5.42 -13.01
C HIS A 162 -4.31 -4.33 -13.42
N GLU A 163 -3.18 -4.74 -13.98
CA GLU A 163 -2.23 -3.86 -14.62
C GLU A 163 -1.99 -4.36 -16.04
N LYS A 164 -2.19 -3.51 -17.04
CA LYS A 164 -2.08 -3.88 -18.47
C LYS A 164 -2.91 -5.12 -18.84
N GLY A 165 -4.10 -5.26 -18.24
CA GLY A 165 -5.01 -6.39 -18.49
C GLY A 165 -4.69 -7.68 -17.73
N GLN A 166 -3.58 -7.76 -17.01
CA GLN A 166 -3.21 -8.92 -16.18
C GLN A 166 -3.62 -8.72 -14.74
N LEU A 167 -4.16 -9.76 -14.09
CA LEU A 167 -4.45 -9.76 -12.67
C LEU A 167 -3.13 -9.70 -11.89
N THR A 168 -2.92 -8.61 -11.15
CA THR A 168 -1.71 -8.41 -10.35
C THR A 168 -1.94 -8.71 -8.88
N TYR A 169 -3.17 -8.51 -8.41
CA TYR A 169 -3.54 -8.73 -7.03
C TYR A 169 -5.06 -8.78 -6.86
N PHE A 170 -5.53 -9.19 -5.68
CA PHE A 170 -6.91 -8.94 -5.26
C PHE A 170 -6.99 -8.75 -3.75
N ASN A 171 -7.94 -7.94 -3.30
CA ASN A 171 -8.33 -7.90 -1.92
C ASN A 171 -9.48 -8.89 -1.68
N ALA A 172 -9.36 -9.68 -0.63
CA ALA A 172 -10.43 -10.55 -0.16
C ALA A 172 -10.90 -10.07 1.23
N ARG A 173 -12.13 -9.58 1.29
CA ARG A 173 -12.73 -9.06 2.53
C ARG A 173 -13.91 -9.91 2.96
N LEU A 174 -13.87 -10.40 4.21
CA LEU A 174 -14.96 -11.20 4.76
C LEU A 174 -16.25 -10.40 4.84
N PHE A 175 -17.35 -10.94 4.30
CA PHE A 175 -18.70 -10.39 4.42
C PHE A 175 -19.67 -11.35 5.12
N ILE A 176 -19.35 -12.66 5.16
CA ILE A 176 -20.14 -13.67 5.87
C ILE A 176 -19.24 -14.83 6.30
N GLY A 177 -19.56 -15.44 7.43
CA GLY A 177 -18.81 -16.56 8.01
C GLY A 177 -17.79 -16.12 9.06
N ASN A 178 -16.97 -17.06 9.50
CA ASN A 178 -15.92 -16.87 10.51
C ASN A 178 -14.55 -16.94 9.84
N GLY A 179 -13.75 -15.90 10.02
CA GLY A 179 -12.40 -15.83 9.44
C GLY A 179 -11.76 -14.47 9.66
N PRO A 180 -10.52 -14.30 9.21
CA PRO A 180 -9.85 -13.00 9.28
C PRO A 180 -10.61 -11.98 8.43
N ARG A 181 -10.67 -10.72 8.89
CA ARG A 181 -11.34 -9.63 8.17
C ARG A 181 -10.86 -9.47 6.74
N TYR A 182 -9.59 -9.76 6.49
CA TYR A 182 -8.95 -9.78 5.18
C TYR A 182 -8.14 -11.06 5.03
N ASN A 183 -8.29 -11.70 3.89
CA ASN A 183 -7.56 -12.91 3.50
C ASN A 183 -6.98 -12.73 2.08
N ASN A 184 -6.05 -11.80 1.97
CA ASN A 184 -5.45 -11.44 0.69
C ASN A 184 -4.42 -12.49 0.24
N PRO A 185 -4.09 -12.59 -1.06
CA PRO A 185 -2.97 -13.39 -1.52
C PRO A 185 -1.69 -12.95 -0.81
N ASP A 186 -0.88 -13.90 -0.40
CA ASP A 186 0.42 -13.60 0.16
C ASP A 186 1.49 -13.39 -0.93
N THR A 187 2.70 -13.00 -0.53
CA THR A 187 3.80 -12.78 -1.47
C THR A 187 4.28 -14.05 -2.15
N SER A 188 4.02 -15.23 -1.59
CA SER A 188 4.37 -16.51 -2.21
C SER A 188 3.41 -16.87 -3.36
N GLU A 189 2.16 -16.42 -3.28
CA GLU A 189 1.13 -16.61 -4.28
C GLU A 189 1.19 -15.56 -5.40
N SER A 190 1.31 -14.29 -5.03
CA SER A 190 1.21 -13.16 -5.97
C SER A 190 2.56 -12.61 -6.46
N GLY A 191 3.65 -12.95 -5.78
CA GLY A 191 4.93 -12.27 -5.98
C GLY A 191 4.94 -10.81 -5.51
N LEU A 192 3.79 -10.26 -5.09
CA LEU A 192 3.61 -8.88 -4.66
C LEU A 192 3.01 -8.83 -3.26
N GLY A 193 3.58 -7.99 -2.40
CA GLY A 193 2.96 -7.67 -1.12
C GLY A 193 1.89 -6.58 -1.26
N LYS A 194 0.99 -6.49 -0.30
CA LYS A 194 -0.08 -5.48 -0.25
C LYS A 194 0.41 -4.04 -0.39
N SER A 195 1.66 -3.75 -0.01
CA SER A 195 2.28 -2.43 -0.10
C SER A 195 2.62 -1.98 -1.52
N PHE A 196 2.50 -2.86 -2.51
CA PHE A 196 2.80 -2.57 -3.92
C PHE A 196 1.57 -2.21 -4.75
N ILE A 197 0.37 -2.28 -4.15
CA ILE A 197 -0.86 -2.00 -4.85
C ILE A 197 -1.16 -0.52 -4.67
N ILE A 198 -1.14 0.19 -5.78
CA ILE A 198 -1.58 1.58 -5.87
C ILE A 198 -3.10 1.53 -6.07
N TYR A 199 -3.84 2.08 -5.10
CA TYR A 199 -5.29 2.28 -5.18
C TYR A 199 -5.60 3.54 -5.96
#